data_e1a7460c3717d02a7ab5e83aa8340e3a
#
_entry.id   e1a7460c3717d02a7ab5e83aa8340e3a
#
_cell.length_a   1.000
_cell.length_b   1.000
_cell.length_c   1.000
_cell.angle_alpha   90.00
_cell.angle_beta   90.00
_cell.angle_gamma   90.00
#
_symmetry.space_group_name_H-M   'P 1'
#
loop_
_entity.id
_entity.type
_entity.pdbx_description
1 polymer ?
#
loop_
_entity_poly.entity_id
_entity_poly.type
_entity_poly.pdbx_seq_one_letter_code
_entity_poly.pdbx_strand_id
1 'polypeptide(L)'
;MTTYGCLLLFFGIKNTVYDYMTEIDAKWRISIIVFVFSFVFPAVNIYIMYRLKRIPNILLSDKRDRTFPYLMSSLFYFGLFYLLLDINIWPSVKLFIVGGGITILLTAIINLKFKISAHMIGIGGLLGVIISISHLIKFDMTVFYMLLILIAGIIGVSRLILKEHKPYQLYLGFLLGLAVQSGLFFVMKELTFA
;
A
#
# COMPACT_ATOMS: atom_id res chain seq x y z
N MET A 1 -5.45 0.99 -1.35
CA MET A 1 -4.87 1.51 -0.08
C MET A 1 -3.78 2.56 -0.32
N THR A 2 -2.85 2.35 -1.27
CA THR A 2 -1.74 3.29 -1.52
C THR A 2 -2.22 4.68 -1.93
N THR A 3 -3.21 4.78 -2.82
CA THR A 3 -3.80 6.07 -3.20
C THR A 3 -4.35 6.83 -1.99
N TYR A 4 -5.13 6.14 -1.15
CA TYR A 4 -5.68 6.74 0.08
C TYR A 4 -4.58 7.14 1.06
N GLY A 5 -3.51 6.33 1.15
CA GLY A 5 -2.33 6.67 1.95
C GLY A 5 -1.63 7.93 1.44
N CYS A 6 -1.43 8.06 0.13
CA CYS A 6 -0.85 9.28 -0.45
C CYS A 6 -1.74 10.51 -0.24
N LEU A 7 -3.06 10.38 -0.41
CA LEU A 7 -3.99 11.47 -0.11
C LEU A 7 -3.93 11.89 1.36
N LEU A 8 -3.85 10.91 2.27
CA LEU A 8 -3.71 11.18 3.70
C LEU A 8 -2.38 11.88 4.00
N LEU A 9 -1.27 11.46 3.39
CA LEU A 9 0.04 12.09 3.55
C LEU A 9 0.05 13.51 3.00
N PHE A 10 -0.55 13.75 1.83
CA PHE A 10 -0.53 15.07 1.20
C PHE A 10 -1.52 16.07 1.81
N PHE A 11 -2.68 15.60 2.25
CA PHE A 11 -3.78 16.48 2.66
C PHE A 11 -4.22 16.29 4.12
N GLY A 12 -3.87 15.17 4.74
CA GLY A 12 -4.20 14.88 6.14
C GLY A 12 -3.21 15.48 7.13
N ILE A 13 -1.94 15.62 6.74
CA ILE A 13 -0.88 16.16 7.59
C ILE A 13 -0.67 17.63 7.23
N LYS A 14 -1.49 18.51 7.84
CA LYS A 14 -1.42 19.95 7.62
C LYS A 14 -0.50 20.63 8.64
N ASN A 15 -0.06 21.85 8.31
CA ASN A 15 0.73 22.74 9.18
C ASN A 15 2.09 22.16 9.60
N THR A 16 2.67 21.29 8.80
CA THR A 16 4.05 20.82 8.97
C THR A 16 4.93 21.40 7.88
N VAL A 17 6.26 21.43 8.10
CA VAL A 17 7.23 21.86 7.09
C VAL A 17 7.02 21.09 5.76
N TYR A 18 6.60 19.85 5.85
CA TYR A 18 6.36 18.97 4.71
C TYR A 18 5.10 19.33 3.89
N ASP A 19 4.13 20.00 4.49
CA ASP A 19 2.95 20.49 3.78
C ASP A 19 3.32 21.55 2.73
N TYR A 20 4.36 22.32 3.00
CA TYR A 20 4.86 23.38 2.14
C TYR A 20 5.89 22.93 1.10
N MET A 21 6.44 21.72 1.23
CA MET A 21 7.46 21.19 0.31
C MET A 21 6.92 20.84 -1.08
N THR A 22 5.61 20.70 -1.23
CA THR A 22 5.00 20.30 -2.50
C THR A 22 3.80 21.20 -2.81
N GLU A 23 3.81 21.84 -3.97
CA GLU A 23 2.69 22.68 -4.43
C GLU A 23 1.38 21.86 -4.52
N ILE A 24 0.24 22.53 -4.29
CA ILE A 24 -1.07 21.87 -4.24
C ILE A 24 -1.41 21.15 -5.57
N ASP A 25 -1.08 21.78 -6.70
CA ASP A 25 -1.31 21.17 -8.03
C ASP A 25 -0.41 19.97 -8.25
N ALA A 26 0.81 19.97 -7.72
CA ALA A 26 1.70 18.83 -7.77
C ALA A 26 1.17 17.67 -6.90
N LYS A 27 0.62 17.95 -5.71
CA LYS A 27 -0.02 16.94 -4.85
C LYS A 27 -1.13 16.21 -5.60
N TRP A 28 -2.01 16.94 -6.31
CA TRP A 28 -3.08 16.34 -7.09
C TRP A 28 -2.57 15.53 -8.27
N ARG A 29 -1.64 16.06 -9.05
CA ARG A 29 -1.03 15.35 -10.20
C ARG A 29 -0.38 14.05 -9.74
N ILE A 30 0.40 14.07 -8.67
CA ILE A 30 1.06 12.88 -8.13
C ILE A 30 0.01 11.88 -7.62
N SER A 31 -1.04 12.34 -6.92
CA SER A 31 -2.10 11.46 -6.44
C SER A 31 -2.83 10.74 -7.59
N ILE A 32 -3.05 11.41 -8.72
CA ILE A 32 -3.62 10.80 -9.93
C ILE A 32 -2.66 9.75 -10.51
N ILE A 33 -1.38 10.06 -10.63
CA ILE A 33 -0.37 9.10 -11.13
C ILE A 33 -0.31 7.88 -10.21
N VAL A 34 -0.28 8.09 -8.89
CA VAL A 34 -0.31 7.00 -7.90
C VAL A 34 -1.58 6.16 -8.06
N PHE A 35 -2.74 6.78 -8.26
CA PHE A 35 -3.99 6.07 -8.49
C PHE A 35 -3.93 5.20 -9.76
N VAL A 36 -3.41 5.75 -10.84
CA VAL A 36 -3.28 5.00 -12.11
C VAL A 36 -2.38 3.78 -11.94
N PHE A 37 -1.20 3.94 -11.34
CA PHE A 37 -0.24 2.85 -11.17
C PHE A 37 -0.63 1.84 -10.10
N SER A 38 -1.27 2.27 -9.00
CA SER A 38 -1.61 1.40 -7.88
C SER A 38 -3.00 0.76 -7.97
N PHE A 39 -3.88 1.28 -8.84
CA PHE A 39 -5.23 0.76 -9.01
C PHE A 39 -5.59 0.47 -10.46
N VAL A 40 -5.48 1.46 -11.37
CA VAL A 40 -5.97 1.30 -12.75
C VAL A 40 -5.17 0.23 -13.50
N PHE A 41 -3.84 0.31 -13.50
CA PHE A 41 -2.99 -0.67 -14.20
C PHE A 41 -3.14 -2.09 -13.65
N PRO A 42 -3.11 -2.34 -12.33
CA PRO A 42 -3.44 -3.66 -11.79
C PRO A 42 -4.84 -4.16 -12.18
N ALA A 43 -5.85 -3.30 -12.14
CA ALA A 43 -7.21 -3.67 -12.50
C ALA A 43 -7.34 -4.02 -13.98
N VAL A 44 -6.74 -3.22 -14.86
CA VAL A 44 -6.69 -3.49 -16.31
C VAL A 44 -5.93 -4.79 -16.59
N ASN A 45 -4.82 -5.04 -15.90
CA ASN A 45 -4.06 -6.29 -16.04
C ASN A 45 -4.95 -7.51 -15.70
N ILE A 46 -5.65 -7.48 -14.56
CA ILE A 46 -6.57 -8.56 -14.16
C ILE A 46 -7.69 -8.73 -15.20
N TYR A 47 -8.27 -7.62 -15.68
CA TYR A 47 -9.29 -7.65 -16.71
C TYR A 47 -8.80 -8.28 -18.02
N ILE A 48 -7.60 -7.92 -18.48
CA ILE A 48 -6.97 -8.51 -19.67
C ILE A 48 -6.77 -10.01 -19.50
N MET A 49 -6.24 -10.44 -18.34
CA MET A 49 -6.05 -11.87 -18.03
C MET A 49 -7.38 -12.64 -18.06
N TYR A 50 -8.45 -12.05 -17.53
CA TYR A 50 -9.78 -12.63 -17.59
C TYR A 50 -10.28 -12.74 -19.05
N ARG A 51 -10.15 -11.68 -19.84
CA ARG A 51 -10.55 -11.70 -21.27
C ARG A 51 -9.77 -12.71 -22.08
N LEU A 52 -8.50 -12.90 -21.78
CA LEU A 52 -7.62 -13.90 -22.41
C LEU A 52 -7.81 -15.30 -21.84
N LYS A 53 -8.82 -15.54 -20.97
CA LYS A 53 -9.12 -16.81 -20.32
C LYS A 53 -7.93 -17.41 -19.54
N ARG A 54 -7.00 -16.55 -19.06
CA ARG A 54 -5.87 -16.95 -18.23
C ARG A 54 -6.26 -17.16 -16.78
N ILE A 55 -7.34 -16.53 -16.34
CA ILE A 55 -7.96 -16.68 -15.01
C ILE A 55 -9.47 -16.94 -15.19
N PRO A 56 -10.09 -17.76 -14.31
CA PRO A 56 -11.48 -18.15 -14.43
C PRO A 56 -12.46 -17.02 -14.06
N ASN A 57 -12.07 -16.14 -13.14
CA ASN A 57 -12.88 -15.00 -12.74
C ASN A 57 -12.01 -13.82 -12.27
N ILE A 58 -12.60 -12.63 -12.26
CA ILE A 58 -11.94 -11.37 -11.85
C ILE A 58 -11.69 -11.32 -10.32
N LEU A 59 -12.44 -12.09 -9.52
CA LEU A 59 -12.33 -12.09 -8.07
C LEU A 59 -11.04 -12.75 -7.56
N LEU A 60 -10.35 -13.50 -8.42
CA LEU A 60 -9.10 -14.19 -8.08
C LEU A 60 -9.26 -15.06 -6.82
N SER A 61 -10.32 -15.87 -6.76
CA SER A 61 -10.66 -16.66 -5.57
C SER A 61 -9.60 -17.72 -5.26
N ASP A 62 -9.00 -18.35 -6.30
CA ASP A 62 -7.89 -19.29 -6.13
C ASP A 62 -6.56 -18.52 -5.90
N LYS A 63 -5.70 -19.07 -5.03
CA LYS A 63 -4.37 -18.52 -4.79
C LYS A 63 -3.47 -18.53 -6.03
N ARG A 64 -3.63 -19.56 -6.90
CA ARG A 64 -2.83 -19.73 -8.12
C ARG A 64 -3.04 -18.58 -9.09
N ASP A 65 -4.26 -18.07 -9.17
CA ASP A 65 -4.62 -16.97 -10.08
C ASP A 65 -4.08 -15.62 -9.62
N ARG A 66 -3.67 -15.48 -8.34
CA ARG A 66 -3.20 -14.23 -7.71
C ARG A 66 -1.73 -13.93 -7.94
N THR A 67 -0.91 -14.94 -8.13
CA THR A 67 0.56 -14.78 -8.14
C THR A 67 1.02 -13.85 -9.26
N PHE A 68 0.57 -14.10 -10.49
CA PHE A 68 0.94 -13.26 -11.63
C PHE A 68 0.42 -11.80 -11.50
N PRO A 69 -0.85 -11.55 -11.16
CA PRO A 69 -1.33 -10.20 -10.84
C PRO A 69 -0.52 -9.48 -9.77
N TYR A 70 -0.07 -10.17 -8.71
CA TYR A 70 0.79 -9.56 -7.69
C TYR A 70 2.17 -9.19 -8.24
N LEU A 71 2.80 -10.05 -9.03
CA LEU A 71 4.08 -9.76 -9.67
C LEU A 71 3.96 -8.54 -10.58
N MET A 72 2.93 -8.48 -11.43
CA MET A 72 2.70 -7.33 -12.30
C MET A 72 2.42 -6.06 -11.48
N SER A 73 1.63 -6.17 -10.43
CA SER A 73 1.38 -5.03 -9.53
C SER A 73 2.66 -4.52 -8.88
N SER A 74 3.55 -5.41 -8.42
CA SER A 74 4.83 -4.97 -7.86
C SER A 74 5.70 -4.24 -8.88
N LEU A 75 5.71 -4.68 -10.14
CA LEU A 75 6.41 -3.99 -11.23
C LEU A 75 5.83 -2.59 -11.48
N PHE A 76 4.51 -2.42 -11.44
CA PHE A 76 3.89 -1.10 -11.55
C PHE A 76 4.30 -0.18 -10.40
N TYR A 77 4.43 -0.69 -9.18
CA TYR A 77 4.90 0.10 -8.05
C TYR A 77 6.37 0.50 -8.18
N PHE A 78 7.24 -0.39 -8.63
CA PHE A 78 8.64 -0.05 -8.89
C PHE A 78 8.79 0.92 -10.07
N GLY A 79 7.98 0.76 -11.12
CA GLY A 79 7.91 1.72 -12.21
C GLY A 79 7.44 3.10 -11.75
N LEU A 80 6.42 3.16 -10.90
CA LEU A 80 5.96 4.39 -10.27
C LEU A 80 7.06 5.04 -9.42
N PHE A 81 7.73 4.26 -8.58
CA PHE A 81 8.85 4.75 -7.78
C PHE A 81 9.95 5.34 -8.67
N TYR A 82 10.33 4.65 -9.75
CA TYR A 82 11.33 5.12 -10.70
C TYR A 82 10.93 6.45 -11.35
N LEU A 83 9.66 6.60 -11.77
CA LEU A 83 9.15 7.85 -12.34
C LEU A 83 9.16 9.02 -11.35
N LEU A 84 9.10 8.73 -10.05
CA LEU A 84 9.08 9.76 -9.00
C LEU A 84 10.47 10.08 -8.43
N LEU A 85 11.53 9.39 -8.85
CA LEU A 85 12.88 9.59 -8.31
C LEU A 85 13.35 11.04 -8.43
N ASP A 86 13.22 11.64 -9.62
CA ASP A 86 13.70 12.99 -9.92
C ASP A 86 12.67 14.08 -9.59
N ILE A 87 11.47 13.68 -9.14
CA ILE A 87 10.45 14.66 -8.76
C ILE A 87 10.68 15.10 -7.31
N ASN A 88 10.73 16.40 -7.09
CA ASN A 88 10.89 16.95 -5.75
C ASN A 88 9.58 16.86 -4.96
N ILE A 89 9.40 15.74 -4.27
CA ILE A 89 8.28 15.46 -3.37
C ILE A 89 8.80 14.91 -2.06
N TRP A 90 7.95 14.97 -1.06
CA TRP A 90 8.29 14.43 0.26
C TRP A 90 8.83 13.00 0.19
N PRO A 91 10.05 12.73 0.68
CA PRO A 91 10.70 11.41 0.59
C PRO A 91 9.87 10.26 1.16
N SER A 92 9.08 10.53 2.22
CA SER A 92 8.19 9.52 2.81
C SER A 92 7.14 8.98 1.83
N VAL A 93 6.71 9.77 0.84
CA VAL A 93 5.80 9.30 -0.21
C VAL A 93 6.52 8.31 -1.13
N LYS A 94 7.78 8.57 -1.48
CA LYS A 94 8.60 7.66 -2.27
C LYS A 94 8.85 6.34 -1.52
N LEU A 95 9.17 6.43 -0.22
CA LEU A 95 9.34 5.25 0.65
C LEU A 95 8.06 4.44 0.76
N PHE A 96 6.92 5.09 0.91
CA PHE A 96 5.62 4.40 0.97
C PHE A 96 5.34 3.62 -0.33
N ILE A 97 5.66 4.20 -1.47
CA ILE A 97 5.44 3.56 -2.78
C ILE A 97 6.37 2.36 -2.97
N VAL A 98 7.67 2.52 -2.74
CA VAL A 98 8.62 1.40 -2.90
C VAL A 98 8.34 0.30 -1.87
N GLY A 99 8.00 0.67 -0.64
CA GLY A 99 7.59 -0.27 0.40
C GLY A 99 6.31 -1.04 0.00
N GLY A 100 5.37 -0.39 -0.67
CA GLY A 100 4.21 -1.04 -1.28
C GLY A 100 4.62 -2.10 -2.32
N GLY A 101 5.54 -1.76 -3.21
CA GLY A 101 6.09 -2.68 -4.22
C GLY A 101 6.76 -3.90 -3.58
N ILE A 102 7.62 -3.68 -2.58
CA ILE A 102 8.28 -4.75 -1.81
C ILE A 102 7.23 -5.63 -1.11
N THR A 103 6.24 -5.03 -0.46
CA THR A 103 5.18 -5.75 0.24
C THR A 103 4.37 -6.64 -0.70
N ILE A 104 4.02 -6.13 -1.89
CA ILE A 104 3.28 -6.90 -2.91
C ILE A 104 4.16 -8.03 -3.47
N LEU A 105 5.44 -7.79 -3.70
CA LEU A 105 6.40 -8.81 -4.15
C LEU A 105 6.51 -9.94 -3.13
N LEU A 106 6.68 -9.61 -1.85
CA LEU A 106 6.69 -10.60 -0.76
C LEU A 106 5.36 -11.36 -0.68
N THR A 107 4.24 -10.66 -0.89
CA THR A 107 2.92 -11.28 -0.97
C THR A 107 2.83 -12.29 -2.10
N ALA A 108 3.39 -11.99 -3.29
CA ALA A 108 3.43 -12.92 -4.41
C ALA A 108 4.21 -14.20 -4.04
N ILE A 109 5.38 -14.06 -3.40
CA ILE A 109 6.22 -15.17 -2.96
C ILE A 109 5.49 -16.04 -1.91
N ILE A 110 4.91 -15.41 -0.89
CA ILE A 110 4.16 -16.09 0.17
C ILE A 110 2.95 -16.82 -0.43
N ASN A 111 2.27 -16.18 -1.38
CA ASN A 111 1.07 -16.73 -2.02
C ASN A 111 1.32 -18.03 -2.78
N LEU A 112 2.55 -18.33 -3.19
CA LEU A 112 2.91 -19.62 -3.78
C LEU A 112 2.59 -20.80 -2.83
N LYS A 113 2.84 -20.63 -1.54
CA LYS A 113 2.63 -21.66 -0.52
C LYS A 113 1.32 -21.49 0.25
N PHE A 114 0.92 -20.23 0.50
CA PHE A 114 -0.08 -19.93 1.51
C PHE A 114 -0.92 -18.71 1.11
N LYS A 115 -2.26 -18.84 1.15
CA LYS A 115 -3.20 -17.74 0.83
C LYS A 115 -3.13 -16.68 1.93
N ILE A 116 -2.86 -15.41 1.58
CA ILE A 116 -2.79 -14.28 2.51
C ILE A 116 -3.72 -13.15 2.04
N SER A 117 -4.20 -12.32 2.95
CA SER A 117 -5.18 -11.27 2.64
C SER A 117 -4.51 -9.98 2.19
N ALA A 118 -4.58 -9.68 0.88
CA ALA A 118 -4.05 -8.44 0.31
C ALA A 118 -4.68 -7.17 0.92
N HIS A 119 -5.96 -7.22 1.30
CA HIS A 119 -6.64 -6.09 1.94
C HIS A 119 -6.07 -5.80 3.33
N MET A 120 -5.80 -6.87 4.11
CA MET A 120 -5.18 -6.72 5.44
C MET A 120 -3.73 -6.26 5.33
N ILE A 121 -2.99 -6.74 4.32
CA ILE A 121 -1.65 -6.24 4.01
C ILE A 121 -1.68 -4.73 3.74
N GLY A 122 -2.63 -4.28 2.91
CA GLY A 122 -2.73 -2.87 2.55
C GLY A 122 -3.03 -1.96 3.74
N ILE A 123 -3.98 -2.35 4.61
CA ILE A 123 -4.34 -1.53 5.78
C ILE A 123 -3.25 -1.60 6.87
N GLY A 124 -2.62 -2.76 7.07
CA GLY A 124 -1.48 -2.90 7.97
C GLY A 124 -0.29 -2.06 7.51
N GLY A 125 0.01 -2.07 6.20
CA GLY A 125 1.06 -1.23 5.62
C GLY A 125 0.78 0.27 5.80
N LEU A 126 -0.45 0.71 5.58
CA LEU A 126 -0.83 2.11 5.81
C LEU A 126 -0.65 2.51 7.27
N LEU A 127 -1.08 1.66 8.21
CA LEU A 127 -0.86 1.91 9.63
C LEU A 127 0.64 1.99 9.96
N GLY A 128 1.46 1.10 9.41
CA GLY A 128 2.91 1.11 9.59
C GLY A 128 3.57 2.42 9.15
N VAL A 129 3.15 2.95 7.99
CA VAL A 129 3.62 4.25 7.49
C VAL A 129 3.22 5.39 8.42
N ILE A 130 1.94 5.45 8.84
CA ILE A 130 1.45 6.54 9.69
C ILE A 130 2.14 6.52 11.06
N ILE A 131 2.36 5.34 11.66
CA ILE A 131 3.13 5.20 12.91
C ILE A 131 4.55 5.73 12.71
N SER A 132 5.21 5.32 11.63
CA SER A 132 6.60 5.71 11.37
C SER A 132 6.72 7.23 11.15
N ILE A 133 5.84 7.82 10.36
CA ILE A 133 5.85 9.26 10.09
C ILE A 133 5.54 10.05 11.36
N SER A 134 4.53 9.66 12.14
CA SER A 134 4.21 10.30 13.42
C SER A 134 5.43 10.36 14.35
N HIS A 135 6.15 9.24 14.44
CA HIS A 135 7.37 9.16 15.25
C HIS A 135 8.49 10.09 14.72
N LEU A 136 8.66 10.13 13.40
CA LEU A 136 9.72 10.90 12.74
C LEU A 136 9.49 12.41 12.84
N ILE A 137 8.26 12.88 12.57
CA ILE A 137 7.92 14.32 12.62
C ILE A 137 7.46 14.79 14.00
N LYS A 138 7.39 13.88 14.99
CA LYS A 138 6.88 14.13 16.37
C LYS A 138 5.49 14.80 16.36
N PHE A 139 4.64 14.37 15.44
CA PHE A 139 3.27 14.86 15.31
C PHE A 139 2.28 13.81 15.80
N ASP A 140 1.34 14.20 16.67
CA ASP A 140 0.34 13.27 17.21
C ASP A 140 -0.67 12.87 16.13
N MET A 141 -0.68 11.58 15.80
CA MET A 141 -1.61 10.97 14.84
C MET A 141 -2.53 9.92 15.50
N THR A 142 -2.77 10.03 16.79
CA THR A 142 -3.56 9.04 17.56
C THR A 142 -4.94 8.80 16.94
N VAL A 143 -5.63 9.84 16.48
CA VAL A 143 -6.94 9.72 15.82
C VAL A 143 -6.83 8.87 14.54
N PHE A 144 -5.77 9.08 13.74
CA PHE A 144 -5.55 8.28 12.52
C PHE A 144 -5.28 6.81 12.85
N TYR A 145 -4.53 6.51 13.92
CA TYR A 145 -4.33 5.12 14.36
C TYR A 145 -5.64 4.45 14.73
N MET A 146 -6.47 5.11 15.54
CA MET A 146 -7.77 4.58 15.95
C MET A 146 -8.68 4.30 14.75
N LEU A 147 -8.75 5.23 13.81
CA LEU A 147 -9.54 5.08 12.58
C LEU A 147 -9.02 3.91 11.71
N LEU A 148 -7.70 3.79 11.53
CA LEU A 148 -7.12 2.72 10.71
C LEU A 148 -7.31 1.35 11.35
N ILE A 149 -7.21 1.24 12.68
CA ILE A 149 -7.47 0.00 13.41
C ILE A 149 -8.95 -0.39 13.30
N LEU A 150 -9.87 0.57 13.43
CA LEU A 150 -11.30 0.34 13.24
C LEU A 150 -11.60 -0.15 11.80
N ILE A 151 -11.04 0.53 10.80
CA ILE A 151 -11.19 0.14 9.39
C ILE A 151 -10.60 -1.25 9.14
N ALA A 152 -9.44 -1.59 9.75
CA ALA A 152 -8.85 -2.92 9.65
C ALA A 152 -9.78 -3.99 10.24
N GLY A 153 -10.43 -3.70 11.37
CA GLY A 153 -11.46 -4.58 11.96
C GLY A 153 -12.63 -4.81 11.00
N ILE A 154 -13.19 -3.75 10.42
CA ILE A 154 -14.31 -3.83 9.46
C ILE A 154 -13.91 -4.64 8.21
N ILE A 155 -12.72 -4.38 7.65
CA ILE A 155 -12.20 -5.13 6.52
C ILE A 155 -12.03 -6.61 6.90
N GLY A 156 -11.43 -6.89 8.07
CA GLY A 156 -11.20 -8.25 8.55
C GLY A 156 -12.52 -9.03 8.67
N VAL A 157 -13.51 -8.46 9.34
CA VAL A 157 -14.85 -9.06 9.49
C VAL A 157 -15.48 -9.32 8.11
N SER A 158 -15.41 -8.35 7.21
CA SER A 158 -15.96 -8.52 5.85
C SER A 158 -15.33 -9.72 5.12
N ARG A 159 -14.00 -9.94 5.25
CA ARG A 159 -13.31 -11.09 4.62
C ARG A 159 -13.68 -12.42 5.26
N LEU A 160 -14.02 -12.42 6.56
CA LEU A 160 -14.52 -13.62 7.26
C LEU A 160 -15.95 -13.96 6.84
N ILE A 161 -16.85 -12.98 6.79
CA ILE A 161 -18.25 -13.17 6.38
C ILE A 161 -18.32 -13.70 4.94
N LEU A 162 -17.50 -13.14 4.04
CA LEU A 162 -17.40 -13.59 2.65
C LEU A 162 -16.69 -14.95 2.48
N LYS A 163 -16.22 -15.57 3.57
CA LYS A 163 -15.46 -16.85 3.59
C LYS A 163 -14.23 -16.85 2.66
N GLU A 164 -13.71 -15.68 2.34
CA GLU A 164 -12.54 -15.53 1.46
C GLU A 164 -11.24 -15.90 2.16
N HIS A 165 -11.18 -15.69 3.49
CA HIS A 165 -9.98 -15.93 4.28
C HIS A 165 -10.28 -16.56 5.63
N LYS A 166 -9.30 -17.30 6.17
CA LYS A 166 -9.30 -17.77 7.55
C LYS A 166 -8.71 -16.68 8.48
N PRO A 167 -9.04 -16.65 9.80
CA PRO A 167 -8.55 -15.59 10.71
C PRO A 167 -7.05 -15.39 10.66
N TYR A 168 -6.25 -16.46 10.70
CA TYR A 168 -4.79 -16.34 10.68
C TYR A 168 -4.24 -15.70 9.40
N GLN A 169 -4.92 -15.84 8.24
CA GLN A 169 -4.53 -15.21 6.97
C GLN A 169 -4.72 -13.69 7.01
N LEU A 170 -5.66 -13.22 7.83
CA LEU A 170 -5.90 -11.80 8.05
C LEU A 170 -4.83 -11.20 8.95
N TYR A 171 -4.56 -11.85 10.10
CA TYR A 171 -3.54 -11.36 11.04
C TYR A 171 -2.14 -11.35 10.42
N LEU A 172 -1.75 -12.44 9.75
CA LEU A 172 -0.45 -12.49 9.07
C LEU A 172 -0.36 -11.46 7.95
N GLY A 173 -1.45 -11.22 7.21
CA GLY A 173 -1.48 -10.16 6.21
C GLY A 173 -1.28 -8.78 6.82
N PHE A 174 -2.00 -8.48 7.88
CA PHE A 174 -1.87 -7.20 8.59
C PHE A 174 -0.45 -6.98 9.13
N LEU A 175 0.09 -7.99 9.81
CA LEU A 175 1.44 -7.92 10.38
C LEU A 175 2.53 -7.80 9.30
N LEU A 176 2.38 -8.50 8.16
CA LEU A 176 3.32 -8.37 7.05
C LEU A 176 3.36 -6.93 6.52
N GLY A 177 2.19 -6.35 6.24
CA GLY A 177 2.11 -4.96 5.76
C GLY A 177 2.71 -3.98 6.76
N LEU A 178 2.33 -4.11 8.02
CA LEU A 178 2.82 -3.28 9.12
C LEU A 178 4.35 -3.36 9.23
N ALA A 179 4.89 -4.58 9.32
CA ALA A 179 6.32 -4.81 9.55
C ALA A 179 7.18 -4.33 8.38
N VAL A 180 6.77 -4.58 7.13
CA VAL A 180 7.55 -4.16 5.96
C VAL A 180 7.59 -2.64 5.86
N GLN A 181 6.46 -1.98 6.01
CA GLN A 181 6.41 -0.52 5.90
C GLN A 181 7.14 0.16 7.08
N SER A 182 6.86 -0.23 8.32
CA SER A 182 7.55 0.35 9.48
C SER A 182 9.05 0.07 9.45
N GLY A 183 9.45 -1.17 9.10
CA GLY A 183 10.84 -1.56 9.00
C GLY A 183 11.61 -0.77 7.97
N LEU A 184 11.01 -0.55 6.79
CA LEU A 184 11.62 0.25 5.74
C LEU A 184 11.84 1.71 6.18
N PHE A 185 10.85 2.32 6.80
CA PHE A 185 10.98 3.68 7.34
C PHE A 185 12.02 3.77 8.45
N PHE A 186 12.09 2.76 9.32
CA PHE A 186 13.09 2.72 10.40
C PHE A 186 14.52 2.63 9.86
N VAL A 187 14.75 1.77 8.85
CA VAL A 187 16.09 1.59 8.24
C VAL A 187 16.50 2.81 7.43
N MET A 188 15.55 3.44 6.73
CA MET A 188 15.84 4.54 5.80
C MET A 188 15.59 5.93 6.37
N LYS A 189 15.36 6.06 7.68
CA LYS A 189 15.07 7.34 8.34
C LYS A 189 16.13 8.41 8.04
N GLU A 190 17.39 8.04 8.01
CA GLU A 190 18.50 8.97 7.76
C GLU A 190 18.48 9.49 6.31
N LEU A 191 18.10 8.64 5.35
CA LEU A 191 17.96 9.04 3.93
C LEU A 191 16.70 9.86 3.67
N THR A 192 15.72 9.80 4.56
CA THR A 192 14.43 10.46 4.40
C THR A 192 14.44 11.88 4.96
N PHE A 193 15.33 12.16 5.92
CA PHE A 193 15.33 13.40 6.72
C PHE A 193 16.71 14.08 6.79
N ALA A 194 17.70 13.58 6.05
CA ALA A 194 18.96 14.27 5.77
C ALA A 194 18.79 15.25 4.61
#